data_7f127d26e7f9f952c060f54a6b138905
#
_entry.id   7f127d26e7f9f952c060f54a6b138905
#
_cell.length_a   1.000
_cell.length_b   1.000
_cell.length_c   1.000
_cell.angle_alpha   90.00
_cell.angle_beta   90.00
_cell.angle_gamma   90.00
#
_symmetry.space_group_name_H-M   'P 1'
#
loop_
_entity.id
_entity.type
_entity.pdbx_description
1 polymer ?
#
loop_
_entity_poly.entity_id
_entity_poly.type
_entity_poly.pdbx_seq_one_letter_code
_entity_poly.pdbx_strand_id
1 'polypeptide(L)'
;MAETMQVSAQRAWTHLKKYQPLIHELVSRDLKVKYRRSFLGYIWSILHPLLMMLLQSIIFSYMFRNDIPNFPLYLICGNTLFTFFNETTSMGLTSVIQNAPLIKKVYIPKFIFPISQAVSRFVTMLFSFGAVLLVMIFTRATFYWTIFLSWLPLVLLFFFSCGLGLLLSALAVYFRDMMHLYSILTMGWMYATPLFYPITALPETLQKLMKLNPLYHYINLFRNLMMYGNIPGPNTWIACIFCAVASMAIGLLVFRKLQKNFILYI
;
A
#
# COMPACT_ATOMS: atom_id res chain seq x y z
N MET A 1 -16.25 -1.99 30.88
CA MET A 1 -15.78 -2.35 29.54
C MET A 1 -15.23 -1.15 28.75
N ALA A 2 -15.89 0.01 28.76
CA ALA A 2 -15.39 1.25 28.09
C ALA A 2 -14.12 1.81 28.76
N GLU A 3 -14.01 1.85 30.08
CA GLU A 3 -12.82 2.34 30.79
C GLU A 3 -11.58 1.45 30.57
N THR A 4 -11.74 0.15 30.52
CA THR A 4 -10.63 -0.78 30.20
C THR A 4 -10.14 -0.61 28.76
N MET A 5 -11.01 -0.27 27.81
CA MET A 5 -10.61 0.07 26.44
C MET A 5 -9.89 1.42 26.36
N GLN A 6 -10.35 2.45 27.07
CA GLN A 6 -9.67 3.75 27.10
C GLN A 6 -8.28 3.66 27.72
N VAL A 7 -8.11 2.96 28.84
CA VAL A 7 -6.80 2.75 29.48
C VAL A 7 -5.85 1.96 28.59
N SER A 8 -6.36 0.98 27.83
CA SER A 8 -5.55 0.22 26.86
C SER A 8 -5.14 1.06 25.65
N ALA A 9 -6.03 1.92 25.15
CA ALA A 9 -5.75 2.84 24.04
C ALA A 9 -4.74 3.93 24.44
N GLN A 10 -4.87 4.51 25.62
CA GLN A 10 -3.91 5.48 26.15
C GLN A 10 -2.52 4.87 26.36
N ARG A 11 -2.44 3.64 26.88
CA ARG A 11 -1.17 2.92 26.99
C ARG A 11 -0.55 2.63 25.63
N ALA A 12 -1.34 2.22 24.64
CA ALA A 12 -0.86 2.01 23.28
C ALA A 12 -0.33 3.31 22.65
N TRP A 13 -1.01 4.44 22.88
CA TRP A 13 -0.60 5.76 22.39
C TRP A 13 0.68 6.27 23.05
N THR A 14 0.82 6.12 24.38
CA THR A 14 2.06 6.47 25.10
C THR A 14 3.24 5.59 24.69
N HIS A 15 3.00 4.31 24.43
CA HIS A 15 4.02 3.43 23.86
C HIS A 15 4.45 3.84 22.45
N LEU A 16 3.51 4.21 21.56
CA LEU A 16 3.84 4.69 20.21
C LEU A 16 4.65 6.00 20.27
N LYS A 17 4.27 6.96 21.13
CA LYS A 17 5.05 8.19 21.31
C LYS A 17 6.48 7.92 21.78
N LYS A 18 6.67 6.98 22.69
CA LYS A 18 8.00 6.58 23.19
C LYS A 18 8.91 6.06 22.06
N TYR A 19 8.35 5.37 21.07
CA TYR A 19 9.11 4.79 19.96
C TYR A 19 9.07 5.61 18.68
N GLN A 20 8.42 6.77 18.70
CA GLN A 20 8.39 7.70 17.55
C GLN A 20 9.80 8.08 17.04
N PRO A 21 10.79 8.39 17.89
CA PRO A 21 12.16 8.68 17.41
C PRO A 21 12.78 7.49 16.69
N LEU A 22 12.55 6.27 17.21
CA LEU A 22 13.06 5.04 16.57
C LEU A 22 12.40 4.79 15.22
N ILE A 23 11.08 4.96 15.12
CA ILE A 23 10.37 4.83 13.83
C ILE A 23 10.91 5.86 12.83
N HIS A 24 11.10 7.10 13.25
CA HIS A 24 11.67 8.15 12.40
C HIS A 24 13.06 7.78 11.89
N GLU A 25 13.95 7.27 12.78
CA GLU A 25 15.29 6.84 12.39
C GLU A 25 15.27 5.65 11.43
N LEU A 26 14.42 4.66 11.66
CA LEU A 26 14.25 3.52 10.76
C LEU A 26 13.74 3.97 9.38
N VAL A 27 12.73 4.84 9.34
CA VAL A 27 12.20 5.40 8.08
C VAL A 27 13.27 6.21 7.35
N SER A 28 13.99 7.09 8.06
CA SER A 28 15.08 7.88 7.48
C SER A 28 16.19 7.00 6.92
N ARG A 29 16.58 5.95 7.66
CA ARG A 29 17.54 4.95 7.20
C ARG A 29 17.08 4.27 5.91
N ASP A 30 15.84 3.79 5.88
CA ASP A 30 15.30 3.03 4.75
C ASP A 30 15.18 3.90 3.50
N LEU A 31 14.78 5.17 3.65
CA LEU A 31 14.75 6.14 2.55
C LEU A 31 16.15 6.45 2.04
N LYS A 32 17.12 6.69 2.95
CA LYS A 32 18.52 6.93 2.56
C LYS A 32 19.14 5.73 1.85
N VAL A 33 18.90 4.51 2.34
CA VAL A 33 19.44 3.27 1.76
C VAL A 33 18.86 3.01 0.38
N LYS A 34 17.54 3.24 0.17
CA LYS A 34 16.89 3.04 -1.14
C LYS A 34 17.54 3.86 -2.26
N TYR A 35 18.04 5.06 -1.94
CA TYR A 35 18.58 5.99 -2.93
C TYR A 35 20.08 6.24 -2.78
N ARG A 36 20.75 5.55 -1.87
CA ARG A 36 22.20 5.66 -1.65
C ARG A 36 22.95 5.26 -2.91
N ARG A 37 23.93 6.07 -3.29
CA ARG A 37 24.75 5.88 -4.49
C ARG A 37 24.02 6.03 -5.82
N SER A 38 22.78 6.51 -5.84
CA SER A 38 22.08 6.81 -7.08
C SER A 38 22.30 8.27 -7.48
N PHE A 39 22.64 8.52 -8.75
CA PHE A 39 22.81 9.87 -9.30
C PHE A 39 21.48 10.67 -9.25
N LEU A 40 20.36 10.03 -9.55
CA LEU A 40 19.04 10.66 -9.56
C LEU A 40 18.37 10.69 -8.18
N GLY A 41 18.88 9.93 -7.19
CA GLY A 41 18.37 9.94 -5.83
C GLY A 41 16.83 9.76 -5.75
N TYR A 42 16.18 10.68 -5.04
CA TYR A 42 14.71 10.65 -4.85
C TYR A 42 13.92 10.90 -6.13
N ILE A 43 14.52 11.42 -7.21
CA ILE A 43 13.85 11.63 -8.50
C ILE A 43 13.33 10.30 -9.06
N TRP A 44 13.99 9.18 -8.76
CA TRP A 44 13.52 7.84 -9.13
C TRP A 44 12.12 7.52 -8.62
N SER A 45 11.70 8.10 -7.50
CA SER A 45 10.32 7.88 -6.98
C SER A 45 9.24 8.46 -7.90
N ILE A 46 9.59 9.47 -8.69
CA ILE A 46 8.71 10.10 -9.68
C ILE A 46 8.94 9.48 -11.06
N LEU A 47 10.21 9.29 -11.42
CA LEU A 47 10.60 8.82 -12.76
C LEU A 47 10.15 7.37 -13.01
N HIS A 48 10.29 6.48 -12.02
CA HIS A 48 9.91 5.08 -12.16
C HIS A 48 8.43 4.89 -12.51
N PRO A 49 7.43 5.46 -11.79
CA PRO A 49 6.03 5.35 -12.18
C PRO A 49 5.73 6.01 -13.53
N LEU A 50 6.43 7.10 -13.92
CA LEU A 50 6.28 7.72 -15.25
C LEU A 50 6.77 6.80 -16.36
N LEU A 51 7.94 6.19 -16.21
CA LEU A 51 8.49 5.27 -17.22
C LEU A 51 7.62 4.02 -17.35
N MET A 52 7.15 3.46 -16.23
CA MET A 52 6.24 2.31 -16.25
C MET A 52 4.90 2.65 -16.92
N MET A 53 4.34 3.83 -16.63
CA MET A 53 3.13 4.33 -17.30
C MET A 53 3.36 4.49 -18.81
N LEU A 54 4.50 5.05 -19.21
CA LEU A 54 4.86 5.25 -20.63
C LEU A 54 4.95 3.90 -21.35
N LEU A 55 5.68 2.94 -20.80
CA LEU A 55 5.85 1.59 -21.33
C LEU A 55 4.50 0.88 -21.47
N GLN A 56 3.69 0.92 -20.43
CA GLN A 56 2.37 0.29 -20.43
C GLN A 56 1.40 1.01 -21.39
N SER A 57 1.48 2.34 -21.51
CA SER A 57 0.69 3.10 -22.49
C SER A 57 1.02 2.68 -23.91
N ILE A 58 2.30 2.47 -24.23
CA ILE A 58 2.71 1.99 -25.57
C ILE A 58 2.13 0.60 -25.85
N ILE A 59 2.23 -0.32 -24.88
CA ILE A 59 1.78 -1.71 -25.05
C ILE A 59 0.25 -1.79 -25.16
N PHE A 60 -0.47 -1.15 -24.22
CA PHE A 60 -1.91 -1.35 -24.06
C PHE A 60 -2.76 -0.29 -24.77
N SER A 61 -2.17 0.81 -25.27
CA SER A 61 -2.94 1.86 -25.94
C SER A 61 -3.66 1.36 -27.19
N TYR A 62 -3.08 0.41 -27.91
CA TYR A 62 -3.72 -0.18 -29.09
C TYR A 62 -4.95 -1.02 -28.75
N MET A 63 -5.01 -1.59 -27.55
CA MET A 63 -6.11 -2.46 -27.12
C MET A 63 -7.26 -1.68 -26.45
N PHE A 64 -6.95 -0.66 -25.64
CA PHE A 64 -7.95 -0.01 -24.76
C PHE A 64 -8.02 1.51 -24.89
N ARG A 65 -7.37 2.09 -25.90
CA ARG A 65 -7.29 3.56 -26.08
C ARG A 65 -8.66 4.23 -26.24
N ASN A 66 -9.57 3.58 -26.91
CA ASN A 66 -10.90 4.12 -27.20
C ASN A 66 -11.92 3.91 -26.08
N ASP A 67 -11.64 2.97 -25.15
CA ASP A 67 -12.56 2.59 -24.07
C ASP A 67 -12.34 3.41 -22.79
N ILE A 68 -11.15 3.99 -22.62
CA ILE A 68 -10.78 4.71 -21.41
C ILE A 68 -10.32 6.13 -21.74
N PRO A 69 -11.06 7.16 -21.30
CA PRO A 69 -10.60 8.54 -21.46
C PRO A 69 -9.33 8.75 -20.63
N ASN A 70 -8.31 9.39 -21.25
CA ASN A 70 -7.02 9.66 -20.62
C ASN A 70 -6.33 8.39 -20.05
N PHE A 71 -6.08 7.43 -20.94
CA PHE A 71 -5.48 6.14 -20.60
C PHE A 71 -4.17 6.23 -19.79
N PRO A 72 -3.22 7.15 -20.09
CA PRO A 72 -2.02 7.33 -19.28
C PRO A 72 -2.32 7.65 -17.81
N LEU A 73 -3.28 8.54 -17.57
CA LEU A 73 -3.70 8.89 -16.20
C LEU A 73 -4.37 7.71 -15.49
N TYR A 74 -5.19 6.95 -16.22
CA TYR A 74 -5.81 5.72 -15.70
C TYR A 74 -4.77 4.71 -15.23
N LEU A 75 -3.71 4.49 -16.01
CA LEU A 75 -2.62 3.56 -15.69
C LEU A 75 -1.83 4.01 -14.48
N ILE A 76 -1.37 5.28 -14.46
CA ILE A 76 -0.51 5.74 -13.37
C ILE A 76 -1.26 5.77 -12.03
N CYS A 77 -2.54 6.12 -12.01
CA CYS A 77 -3.38 6.06 -10.80
C CYS A 77 -3.43 4.64 -10.24
N GLY A 78 -3.72 3.63 -11.07
CA GLY A 78 -3.78 2.24 -10.64
C GLY A 78 -2.44 1.69 -10.18
N ASN A 79 -1.40 1.93 -10.98
CA ASN A 79 -0.05 1.45 -10.71
C ASN A 79 0.54 2.03 -9.42
N THR A 80 0.35 3.33 -9.17
CA THR A 80 0.88 3.97 -7.96
C THR A 80 0.31 3.33 -6.69
N LEU A 81 -1.00 3.08 -6.65
CA LEU A 81 -1.64 2.45 -5.51
C LEU A 81 -1.23 0.99 -5.36
N PHE A 82 -1.22 0.24 -6.46
CA PHE A 82 -0.83 -1.17 -6.43
C PHE A 82 0.64 -1.35 -6.04
N THR A 83 1.54 -0.53 -6.57
CA THR A 83 2.97 -0.57 -6.22
C THR A 83 3.17 -0.27 -4.74
N PHE A 84 2.48 0.74 -4.20
CA PHE A 84 2.52 1.03 -2.77
C PHE A 84 2.06 -0.17 -1.93
N PHE A 85 0.92 -0.77 -2.28
CA PHE A 85 0.41 -1.97 -1.62
C PHE A 85 1.44 -3.10 -1.64
N ASN A 86 1.94 -3.45 -2.83
CA ASN A 86 2.89 -4.54 -3.02
C ASN A 86 4.22 -4.29 -2.28
N GLU A 87 4.81 -3.09 -2.39
CA GLU A 87 6.04 -2.75 -1.66
C GLU A 87 5.83 -2.80 -0.14
N THR A 88 4.72 -2.26 0.37
CA THR A 88 4.44 -2.23 1.80
C THR A 88 4.28 -3.63 2.38
N THR A 89 3.53 -4.49 1.73
CA THR A 89 3.26 -5.84 2.21
C THR A 89 4.48 -6.76 2.04
N SER A 90 5.20 -6.68 0.92
CA SER A 90 6.41 -7.46 0.67
C SER A 90 7.56 -7.08 1.61
N MET A 91 7.78 -5.78 1.85
CA MET A 91 8.79 -5.32 2.80
C MET A 91 8.37 -5.56 4.26
N GLY A 92 7.07 -5.44 4.54
CA GLY A 92 6.50 -5.83 5.82
C GLY A 92 6.77 -7.30 6.13
N LEU A 93 6.53 -8.21 5.18
CA LEU A 93 6.75 -9.65 5.28
C LEU A 93 8.18 -10.00 5.73
N THR A 94 9.20 -9.35 5.17
CA THR A 94 10.61 -9.62 5.46
C THR A 94 11.15 -8.82 6.65
N SER A 95 10.43 -7.80 7.11
CA SER A 95 10.92 -6.78 8.05
C SER A 95 11.46 -7.32 9.36
N VAL A 96 10.79 -8.29 9.98
CA VAL A 96 11.21 -8.89 11.27
C VAL A 96 12.47 -9.75 11.07
N ILE A 97 12.51 -10.54 10.00
CA ILE A 97 13.64 -11.44 9.70
C ILE A 97 14.90 -10.63 9.39
N GLN A 98 14.78 -9.58 8.56
CA GLN A 98 15.93 -8.72 8.18
C GLN A 98 16.51 -7.95 9.38
N ASN A 99 15.70 -7.64 10.38
CA ASN A 99 16.13 -6.95 11.60
C ASN A 99 16.40 -7.91 12.78
N ALA A 100 16.49 -9.23 12.54
CA ALA A 100 16.79 -10.23 13.55
C ALA A 100 18.06 -9.92 14.40
N PRO A 101 19.19 -9.47 13.81
CA PRO A 101 20.39 -9.12 14.59
C PRO A 101 20.15 -7.98 15.60
N LEU A 102 19.26 -7.04 15.27
CA LEU A 102 18.89 -5.95 16.17
C LEU A 102 17.94 -6.42 17.26
N ILE A 103 16.97 -7.25 16.92
CA ILE A 103 15.98 -7.80 17.85
C ILE A 103 16.66 -8.67 18.93
N LYS A 104 17.74 -9.39 18.58
CA LYS A 104 18.51 -10.22 19.51
C LYS A 104 19.37 -9.40 20.49
N LYS A 105 19.78 -8.19 20.11
CA LYS A 105 20.70 -7.34 20.91
C LYS A 105 19.97 -6.35 21.81
N VAL A 106 18.80 -5.86 21.37
CA VAL A 106 18.07 -4.77 22.07
C VAL A 106 16.59 -5.13 22.19
N TYR A 107 16.03 -4.89 23.38
CA TYR A 107 14.60 -5.09 23.61
C TYR A 107 13.79 -3.99 22.93
N ILE A 108 13.31 -4.27 21.72
CA ILE A 108 12.46 -3.39 20.92
C ILE A 108 11.15 -4.12 20.62
N PRO A 109 9.99 -3.44 20.73
CA PRO A 109 8.72 -4.02 20.29
C PRO A 109 8.76 -4.37 18.81
N LYS A 110 8.59 -5.64 18.50
CA LYS A 110 8.85 -6.20 17.16
C LYS A 110 7.92 -5.64 16.07
N PHE A 111 6.72 -5.17 16.45
CA PHE A 111 5.75 -4.56 15.51
C PHE A 111 6.25 -3.23 14.90
N ILE A 112 7.26 -2.60 15.49
CA ILE A 112 7.84 -1.36 14.98
C ILE A 112 8.44 -1.57 13.59
N PHE A 113 9.04 -2.73 13.32
CA PHE A 113 9.69 -3.00 12.06
C PHE A 113 8.72 -3.03 10.86
N PRO A 114 7.62 -3.81 10.85
CA PRO A 114 6.67 -3.74 9.74
C PRO A 114 5.94 -2.39 9.65
N ILE A 115 5.69 -1.70 10.77
CA ILE A 115 5.09 -0.36 10.74
C ILE A 115 6.07 0.66 10.12
N SER A 116 7.35 0.64 10.49
CA SER A 116 8.34 1.55 9.90
C SER A 116 8.49 1.34 8.39
N GLN A 117 8.42 0.08 7.91
CA GLN A 117 8.39 -0.21 6.48
C GLN A 117 7.14 0.40 5.81
N ALA A 118 5.96 0.23 6.40
CA ALA A 118 4.73 0.80 5.87
C ALA A 118 4.81 2.34 5.77
N VAL A 119 5.31 3.02 6.81
CA VAL A 119 5.50 4.47 6.81
C VAL A 119 6.51 4.90 5.75
N SER A 120 7.64 4.20 5.64
CA SER A 120 8.67 4.48 4.64
C SER A 120 8.12 4.38 3.20
N ARG A 121 7.31 3.35 2.92
CA ARG A 121 6.66 3.17 1.61
C ARG A 121 5.57 4.22 1.37
N PHE A 122 4.84 4.61 2.40
CA PHE A 122 3.86 5.69 2.30
C PHE A 122 4.51 7.01 1.90
N VAL A 123 5.63 7.37 2.54
CA VAL A 123 6.41 8.56 2.15
C VAL A 123 6.88 8.46 0.68
N THR A 124 7.36 7.29 0.24
CA THR A 124 7.74 7.08 -1.17
C THR A 124 6.54 7.24 -2.10
N MET A 125 5.37 6.73 -1.72
CA MET A 125 4.12 6.88 -2.50
C MET A 125 3.72 8.35 -2.64
N LEU A 126 3.93 9.20 -1.62
CA LEU A 126 3.65 10.63 -1.72
C LEU A 126 4.52 11.31 -2.78
N PHE A 127 5.78 10.92 -2.93
CA PHE A 127 6.60 11.37 -4.05
C PHE A 127 6.05 10.86 -5.39
N SER A 128 5.62 9.60 -5.47
CA SER A 128 5.02 9.03 -6.67
C SER A 128 3.69 9.69 -7.02
N PHE A 129 2.95 10.22 -6.04
CA PHE A 129 1.75 11.03 -6.28
C PHE A 129 2.09 12.31 -7.07
N GLY A 130 3.28 12.88 -6.88
CA GLY A 130 3.78 13.96 -7.74
C GLY A 130 3.82 13.57 -9.23
N ALA A 131 4.14 12.30 -9.55
CA ALA A 131 4.08 11.81 -10.93
C ALA A 131 2.66 11.78 -11.48
N VAL A 132 1.65 11.44 -10.66
CA VAL A 132 0.24 11.48 -11.06
C VAL A 132 -0.17 12.92 -11.41
N LEU A 133 0.20 13.90 -10.59
CA LEU A 133 -0.08 15.31 -10.85
C LEU A 133 0.61 15.82 -12.12
N LEU A 134 1.86 15.42 -12.36
CA LEU A 134 2.57 15.75 -13.60
C LEU A 134 1.83 15.20 -14.83
N VAL A 135 1.39 13.94 -14.80
CA VAL A 135 0.62 13.37 -15.91
C VAL A 135 -0.70 14.09 -16.10
N MET A 136 -1.40 14.52 -15.05
CA MET A 136 -2.61 15.34 -15.16
C MET A 136 -2.34 16.64 -15.91
N ILE A 137 -1.23 17.33 -15.61
CA ILE A 137 -0.84 18.58 -16.30
C ILE A 137 -0.52 18.31 -17.77
N PHE A 138 0.32 17.30 -18.07
CA PHE A 138 0.71 16.99 -19.43
C PHE A 138 -0.44 16.50 -20.33
N THR A 139 -1.37 15.75 -19.75
CA THR A 139 -2.57 15.25 -20.47
C THR A 139 -3.72 16.26 -20.48
N ARG A 140 -3.54 17.45 -19.90
CA ARG A 140 -4.57 18.49 -19.77
C ARG A 140 -5.85 17.96 -19.13
N ALA A 141 -5.72 17.08 -18.15
CA ALA A 141 -6.87 16.57 -17.40
C ALA A 141 -7.51 17.68 -16.58
N THR A 142 -8.83 17.64 -16.45
CA THR A 142 -9.58 18.60 -15.62
C THR A 142 -9.23 18.42 -14.15
N PHE A 143 -8.90 19.53 -13.48
CA PHE A 143 -8.66 19.54 -12.04
C PHE A 143 -10.00 19.74 -11.31
N TYR A 144 -10.50 18.67 -10.69
CA TYR A 144 -11.69 18.71 -9.88
C TYR A 144 -11.36 18.99 -8.40
N TRP A 145 -12.24 19.63 -7.67
CA TRP A 145 -12.06 19.85 -6.23
C TRP A 145 -11.96 18.52 -5.44
N THR A 146 -12.53 17.44 -5.97
CA THR A 146 -12.48 16.09 -5.41
C THR A 146 -11.06 15.52 -5.26
N ILE A 147 -10.07 16.12 -5.92
CA ILE A 147 -8.64 15.77 -5.75
C ILE A 147 -8.21 15.91 -4.28
N PHE A 148 -8.74 16.90 -3.56
CA PHE A 148 -8.43 17.03 -2.13
C PHE A 148 -8.98 15.87 -1.28
N LEU A 149 -10.02 15.17 -1.75
CA LEU A 149 -10.54 13.98 -1.08
C LEU A 149 -9.71 12.72 -1.39
N SER A 150 -8.84 12.77 -2.41
CA SER A 150 -8.01 11.61 -2.81
C SER A 150 -7.02 11.15 -1.72
N TRP A 151 -6.76 11.98 -0.71
CA TRP A 151 -5.99 11.59 0.46
C TRP A 151 -6.67 10.50 1.29
N LEU A 152 -7.99 10.47 1.33
CA LEU A 152 -8.73 9.48 2.11
C LEU A 152 -8.48 8.04 1.64
N PRO A 153 -8.65 7.70 0.34
CA PRO A 153 -8.29 6.36 -0.15
C PRO A 153 -6.82 6.02 0.05
N LEU A 154 -5.89 6.99 0.00
CA LEU A 154 -4.47 6.73 0.26
C LEU A 154 -4.23 6.33 1.71
N VAL A 155 -4.83 7.04 2.66
CA VAL A 155 -4.74 6.72 4.09
C VAL A 155 -5.43 5.38 4.41
N LEU A 156 -6.60 5.11 3.82
CA LEU A 156 -7.28 3.82 4.01
C LEU A 156 -6.46 2.66 3.45
N LEU A 157 -5.85 2.84 2.27
CA LEU A 157 -4.96 1.85 1.67
C LEU A 157 -3.70 1.64 2.52
N PHE A 158 -3.17 2.70 3.16
CA PHE A 158 -2.06 2.59 4.10
C PHE A 158 -2.41 1.66 5.26
N PHE A 159 -3.56 1.85 5.91
CA PHE A 159 -3.98 0.98 7.01
C PHE A 159 -4.23 -0.46 6.54
N PHE A 160 -4.83 -0.65 5.38
CA PHE A 160 -5.02 -1.96 4.78
C PHE A 160 -3.70 -2.69 4.54
N SER A 161 -2.75 -2.01 3.89
CA SER A 161 -1.43 -2.57 3.56
C SER A 161 -0.57 -2.83 4.81
N CYS A 162 -0.64 -1.92 5.80
CA CYS A 162 0.06 -2.05 7.07
C CYS A 162 -0.44 -3.26 7.86
N GLY A 163 -1.78 -3.44 7.92
CA GLY A 163 -2.39 -4.59 8.59
C GLY A 163 -1.97 -5.92 7.96
N LEU A 164 -2.00 -6.03 6.63
CA LEU A 164 -1.50 -7.20 5.92
C LEU A 164 0.01 -7.38 6.10
N GLY A 165 0.80 -6.31 6.08
CA GLY A 165 2.25 -6.36 6.34
C GLY A 165 2.57 -6.91 7.73
N LEU A 166 1.80 -6.52 8.77
CA LEU A 166 1.89 -7.09 10.11
C LEU A 166 1.56 -8.59 10.13
N LEU A 167 0.46 -8.98 9.51
CA LEU A 167 0.05 -10.39 9.41
C LEU A 167 1.13 -11.23 8.73
N LEU A 168 1.57 -10.79 7.57
CA LEU A 168 2.57 -11.50 6.75
C LEU A 168 3.93 -11.58 7.47
N SER A 169 4.36 -10.51 8.14
CA SER A 169 5.61 -10.52 8.90
C SER A 169 5.59 -11.54 10.03
N ALA A 170 4.43 -11.70 10.69
CA ALA A 170 4.28 -12.69 11.74
C ALA A 170 4.31 -14.12 11.19
N LEU A 171 3.67 -14.37 10.05
CA LEU A 171 3.68 -15.69 9.40
C LEU A 171 5.05 -16.07 8.84
N ALA A 172 5.77 -15.11 8.24
CA ALA A 172 7.07 -15.35 7.62
C ALA A 172 8.16 -15.78 8.63
N VAL A 173 8.04 -15.38 9.90
CA VAL A 173 8.97 -15.84 10.96
C VAL A 173 8.85 -17.34 11.16
N TYR A 174 7.65 -17.91 11.08
CA TYR A 174 7.41 -19.34 11.25
C TYR A 174 7.55 -20.14 9.94
N PHE A 175 7.12 -19.54 8.82
CA PHE A 175 7.05 -20.17 7.52
C PHE A 175 7.83 -19.33 6.50
N ARG A 176 9.10 -19.64 6.30
CA ARG A 176 9.98 -18.90 5.37
C ARG A 176 9.53 -18.97 3.91
N ASP A 177 8.85 -20.04 3.53
CA ASP A 177 8.29 -20.22 2.19
C ASP A 177 7.20 -19.20 1.83
N MET A 178 6.64 -18.51 2.86
CA MET A 178 5.71 -17.40 2.64
C MET A 178 6.28 -16.31 1.74
N MET A 179 7.60 -16.11 1.70
CA MET A 179 8.22 -15.13 0.81
C MET A 179 8.01 -15.49 -0.67
N HIS A 180 8.18 -16.76 -1.01
CA HIS A 180 7.98 -17.24 -2.39
C HIS A 180 6.49 -17.29 -2.75
N LEU A 181 5.67 -17.84 -1.87
CA LEU A 181 4.22 -17.93 -2.08
C LEU A 181 3.60 -16.54 -2.25
N TYR A 182 4.00 -15.57 -1.42
CA TYR A 182 3.45 -14.22 -1.47
C TYR A 182 3.83 -13.49 -2.77
N SER A 183 5.02 -13.70 -3.30
CA SER A 183 5.43 -13.12 -4.58
C SER A 183 4.55 -13.60 -5.75
N ILE A 184 4.20 -14.90 -5.76
CA ILE A 184 3.29 -15.46 -6.77
C ILE A 184 1.86 -14.92 -6.57
N LEU A 185 1.39 -14.88 -5.31
CA LEU A 185 0.07 -14.34 -4.99
C LEU A 185 -0.09 -12.89 -5.39
N THR A 186 0.91 -12.03 -5.13
CA THR A 186 0.84 -10.61 -5.51
C THR A 186 0.90 -10.41 -7.01
N MET A 187 1.65 -11.25 -7.74
CA MET A 187 1.67 -11.23 -9.20
C MET A 187 0.29 -11.59 -9.76
N GLY A 188 -0.32 -12.67 -9.26
CA GLY A 188 -1.69 -13.04 -9.62
C GLY A 188 -2.71 -11.95 -9.26
N TRP A 189 -2.56 -11.34 -8.09
CA TRP A 189 -3.43 -10.25 -7.63
C TRP A 189 -3.32 -9.00 -8.50
N MET A 190 -2.13 -8.71 -9.03
CA MET A 190 -1.91 -7.62 -9.98
C MET A 190 -2.76 -7.81 -11.26
N TYR A 191 -2.75 -9.01 -11.84
CA TYR A 191 -3.57 -9.32 -13.00
C TYR A 191 -5.05 -9.46 -12.69
N ALA A 192 -5.40 -9.91 -11.49
CA ALA A 192 -6.76 -9.96 -10.99
C ALA A 192 -7.33 -8.60 -10.58
N THR A 193 -6.56 -7.52 -10.67
CA THR A 193 -7.02 -6.15 -10.42
C THR A 193 -7.05 -5.38 -11.74
N PRO A 194 -8.13 -4.65 -12.09
CA PRO A 194 -8.24 -3.93 -13.35
C PRO A 194 -7.32 -2.69 -13.38
N LEU A 195 -6.02 -2.95 -13.48
CA LEU A 195 -4.99 -1.91 -13.56
C LEU A 195 -4.81 -1.41 -14.98
N PHE A 196 -4.80 -2.34 -15.96
CA PHE A 196 -4.44 -2.10 -17.35
C PHE A 196 -5.62 -2.13 -18.30
N TYR A 197 -6.75 -2.63 -17.86
CA TYR A 197 -7.96 -2.84 -18.66
C TYR A 197 -9.20 -2.30 -17.93
N PRO A 198 -10.25 -1.91 -18.65
CA PRO A 198 -11.50 -1.50 -18.04
C PRO A 198 -12.25 -2.73 -17.53
N ILE A 199 -12.98 -2.59 -16.43
CA ILE A 199 -13.77 -3.69 -15.88
C ILE A 199 -14.83 -4.21 -16.86
N THR A 200 -15.30 -3.35 -17.75
CA THR A 200 -16.27 -3.66 -18.80
C THR A 200 -15.76 -4.65 -19.85
N ALA A 201 -14.44 -4.79 -20.00
CA ALA A 201 -13.83 -5.78 -20.89
C ALA A 201 -13.96 -7.22 -20.38
N LEU A 202 -14.36 -7.42 -19.13
CA LEU A 202 -14.50 -8.73 -18.50
C LEU A 202 -15.94 -9.25 -18.60
N PRO A 203 -16.14 -10.58 -18.68
CA PRO A 203 -17.45 -11.20 -18.53
C PRO A 203 -18.11 -10.84 -17.19
N GLU A 204 -19.45 -10.78 -17.14
CA GLU A 204 -20.19 -10.36 -15.94
C GLU A 204 -19.82 -11.16 -14.67
N THR A 205 -19.55 -12.44 -14.81
CA THR A 205 -19.14 -13.31 -13.70
C THR A 205 -17.83 -12.83 -13.09
N LEU A 206 -16.84 -12.49 -13.92
CA LEU A 206 -15.56 -11.96 -13.45
C LEU A 206 -15.70 -10.55 -12.88
N GLN A 207 -16.56 -9.71 -13.44
CA GLN A 207 -16.86 -8.39 -12.86
C GLN A 207 -17.40 -8.50 -11.42
N LYS A 208 -18.29 -9.48 -11.16
CA LYS A 208 -18.81 -9.73 -9.81
C LYS A 208 -17.69 -10.17 -8.86
N LEU A 209 -16.78 -11.03 -9.34
CA LEU A 209 -15.63 -11.49 -8.56
C LEU A 209 -14.66 -10.32 -8.24
N MET A 210 -14.44 -9.43 -9.20
CA MET A 210 -13.60 -8.23 -8.98
C MET A 210 -14.14 -7.31 -7.89
N LYS A 211 -15.45 -7.25 -7.69
CA LYS A 211 -16.07 -6.49 -6.60
C LYS A 211 -15.76 -7.04 -5.21
N LEU A 212 -15.27 -8.28 -5.09
CA LEU A 212 -14.77 -8.84 -3.83
C LEU A 212 -13.31 -8.47 -3.57
N ASN A 213 -12.60 -7.96 -4.58
CA ASN A 213 -11.21 -7.55 -4.46
C ASN A 213 -11.08 -6.21 -3.72
N PRO A 214 -10.46 -6.14 -2.53
CA PRO A 214 -10.29 -4.89 -1.81
C PRO A 214 -9.54 -3.82 -2.62
N LEU A 215 -8.49 -4.20 -3.35
CA LEU A 215 -7.69 -3.26 -4.14
C LEU A 215 -8.49 -2.61 -5.26
N TYR A 216 -9.46 -3.33 -5.83
CA TYR A 216 -10.37 -2.76 -6.81
C TYR A 216 -11.13 -1.55 -6.24
N HIS A 217 -11.62 -1.65 -5.01
CA HIS A 217 -12.37 -0.55 -4.38
C HIS A 217 -11.49 0.67 -4.11
N TYR A 218 -10.26 0.48 -3.60
CA TYR A 218 -9.33 1.60 -3.37
C TYR A 218 -8.94 2.31 -4.67
N ILE A 219 -8.61 1.54 -5.71
CA ILE A 219 -8.19 2.09 -7.01
C ILE A 219 -9.37 2.77 -7.70
N ASN A 220 -10.55 2.16 -7.67
CA ASN A 220 -11.75 2.74 -8.25
C ASN A 220 -12.15 4.04 -7.53
N LEU A 221 -12.11 4.06 -6.19
CA LEU A 221 -12.35 5.24 -5.38
C LEU A 221 -11.38 6.37 -5.75
N PHE A 222 -10.09 6.04 -5.82
CA PHE A 222 -9.04 7.01 -6.17
C PHE A 222 -9.22 7.55 -7.60
N ARG A 223 -9.49 6.69 -8.59
CA ARG A 223 -9.74 7.09 -9.98
C ARG A 223 -10.96 7.99 -10.11
N ASN A 224 -12.05 7.67 -9.42
CA ASN A 224 -13.25 8.51 -9.45
C ASN A 224 -12.99 9.92 -8.93
N LEU A 225 -12.23 10.05 -7.88
CA LEU A 225 -11.88 11.34 -7.28
C LEU A 225 -10.89 12.13 -8.13
N MET A 226 -9.92 11.45 -8.75
CA MET A 226 -8.83 12.10 -9.49
C MET A 226 -9.19 12.40 -10.95
N MET A 227 -9.86 11.46 -11.64
CA MET A 227 -10.06 11.54 -13.10
C MET A 227 -11.45 12.03 -13.47
N TYR A 228 -12.47 11.61 -12.72
CA TYR A 228 -13.87 11.84 -13.10
C TYR A 228 -14.56 12.92 -12.27
N GLY A 229 -13.93 13.39 -11.20
CA GLY A 229 -14.53 14.39 -10.31
C GLY A 229 -15.77 13.91 -9.55
N ASN A 230 -16.02 12.59 -9.55
CA ASN A 230 -17.20 11.99 -8.96
C ASN A 230 -16.88 11.44 -7.57
N ILE A 231 -17.80 11.63 -6.63
CA ILE A 231 -17.74 10.99 -5.30
C ILE A 231 -18.50 9.66 -5.42
N PRO A 232 -17.83 8.51 -5.29
CA PRO A 232 -18.50 7.20 -5.35
C PRO A 232 -19.54 7.05 -4.24
N GLY A 233 -20.50 6.17 -4.48
CA GLY A 233 -21.55 5.87 -3.51
C GLY A 233 -21.00 5.28 -2.20
N PRO A 234 -21.81 5.34 -1.12
CA PRO A 234 -21.37 4.96 0.24
C PRO A 234 -20.86 3.53 0.33
N ASN A 235 -21.34 2.60 -0.49
CA ASN A 235 -20.92 1.21 -0.48
C ASN A 235 -19.43 1.05 -0.76
N THR A 236 -18.85 1.85 -1.67
CA THR A 236 -17.42 1.82 -1.97
C THR A 236 -16.59 2.30 -0.78
N TRP A 237 -17.04 3.37 -0.12
CA TRP A 237 -16.39 3.90 1.09
C TRP A 237 -16.44 2.89 2.24
N ILE A 238 -17.61 2.30 2.49
CA ILE A 238 -17.80 1.28 3.53
C ILE A 238 -16.88 0.08 3.27
N ALA A 239 -16.79 -0.40 2.03
CA ALA A 239 -15.90 -1.50 1.67
C ALA A 239 -14.43 -1.16 1.96
N CYS A 240 -13.95 0.04 1.58
CA CYS A 240 -12.60 0.50 1.85
C CYS A 240 -12.30 0.61 3.35
N ILE A 241 -13.21 1.22 4.12
CA ILE A 241 -13.06 1.38 5.57
C ILE A 241 -13.07 0.02 6.27
N PHE A 242 -14.02 -0.85 5.92
CA PHE A 242 -14.13 -2.19 6.48
C PHE A 242 -12.86 -3.01 6.24
N CYS A 243 -12.36 -3.04 4.99
CA CYS A 243 -11.14 -3.77 4.66
C CYS A 243 -9.91 -3.21 5.39
N ALA A 244 -9.79 -1.88 5.54
CA ALA A 244 -8.70 -1.25 6.28
C ALA A 244 -8.73 -1.62 7.76
N VAL A 245 -9.90 -1.51 8.41
CA VAL A 245 -10.08 -1.81 9.83
C VAL A 245 -9.91 -3.31 10.09
N ALA A 246 -10.53 -4.15 9.28
CA ALA A 246 -10.44 -5.61 9.42
C ALA A 246 -9.00 -6.11 9.26
N SER A 247 -8.31 -5.67 8.21
CA SER A 247 -6.91 -6.02 7.97
C SER A 247 -6.02 -5.59 9.13
N MET A 248 -6.16 -4.36 9.62
CA MET A 248 -5.36 -3.84 10.73
C MET A 248 -5.66 -4.59 12.03
N ALA A 249 -6.92 -4.88 12.33
CA ALA A 249 -7.33 -5.63 13.50
C ALA A 249 -6.76 -7.07 13.47
N ILE A 250 -6.95 -7.78 12.35
CA ILE A 250 -6.45 -9.15 12.18
C ILE A 250 -4.91 -9.16 12.26
N GLY A 251 -4.24 -8.25 11.55
CA GLY A 251 -2.78 -8.14 11.55
C GLY A 251 -2.22 -7.92 12.94
N LEU A 252 -2.77 -6.97 13.70
CA LEU A 252 -2.36 -6.69 15.08
C LEU A 252 -2.62 -7.86 16.03
N LEU A 253 -3.79 -8.50 15.93
CA LEU A 253 -4.15 -9.63 16.83
C LEU A 253 -3.23 -10.82 16.58
N VAL A 254 -3.04 -11.21 15.31
CA VAL A 254 -2.17 -12.34 14.95
C VAL A 254 -0.71 -12.04 15.34
N PHE A 255 -0.23 -10.84 15.01
CA PHE A 255 1.13 -10.42 15.36
C PHE A 255 1.36 -10.46 16.86
N ARG A 256 0.44 -9.89 17.67
CA ARG A 256 0.54 -9.91 19.15
C ARG A 256 0.58 -11.34 19.70
N LYS A 257 -0.21 -12.25 19.13
CA LYS A 257 -0.24 -13.67 19.55
C LYS A 257 1.07 -14.37 19.24
N LEU A 258 1.59 -14.19 18.01
CA LEU A 258 2.75 -14.92 17.49
C LEU A 258 4.10 -14.33 17.95
N GLN A 259 4.21 -13.00 18.18
CA GLN A 259 5.49 -12.35 18.51
C GLN A 259 6.18 -12.87 19.77
N LYS A 260 5.46 -13.56 20.66
CA LYS A 260 6.02 -14.08 21.93
C LYS A 260 7.18 -15.04 21.68
N ASN A 261 7.07 -15.87 20.66
CA ASN A 261 8.03 -16.93 20.36
C ASN A 261 8.99 -16.58 19.20
N PHE A 262 8.95 -15.35 18.65
CA PHE A 262 9.81 -14.98 17.51
C PHE A 262 11.29 -15.22 17.76
N ILE A 263 11.77 -15.00 18.98
CA ILE A 263 13.20 -15.18 19.33
C ILE A 263 13.69 -16.61 19.09
N LEU A 264 12.78 -17.60 19.13
CA LEU A 264 13.12 -19.00 18.90
C LEU A 264 13.26 -19.34 17.41
N TYR A 265 12.68 -18.55 16.50
CA TYR A 265 12.59 -18.85 15.06
C TYR A 265 13.38 -17.86 14.18
N ILE A 266 13.90 -16.78 14.76
CA ILE A 266 14.69 -15.75 14.07
C ILE A 266 16.19 -16.09 14.07
#